data_41546acc3d0d177f447ce926d1f72ada
#
_entry.id   41546acc3d0d177f447ce926d1f72ada
#
_cell.length_a   1.000
_cell.length_b   1.000
_cell.length_c   1.000
_cell.angle_alpha   90.00
_cell.angle_beta   90.00
_cell.angle_gamma   90.00
#
_symmetry.space_group_name_H-M   'P 1'
#
loop_
_entity.id
_entity.type
_entity.pdbx_description
1 polymer ?
#
loop_
_entity_poly.entity_id
_entity_poly.type
_entity_poly.pdbx_seq_one_letter_code
_entity_poly.pdbx_strand_id
1 'polypeptide(L)'
;MNLNKSIKCILGVIFMSRFLLIGPAIVYADNDIGSFSANVGYFSEYRFRGLDQSGEEAAVQGGFDWAHDSGFYIGTWASNVDFNDNDSVTEFDFYGGYTKEIRNGINLDLSMIGYTYPGAYASSNYDYYEYSFGLGKSIGPVSFSTAINYSPEFFAKSGDATYWQGGLDYESQGIKISGHVGKQWIHENTTYGSPDYVDYSIGASYAWQGFDVSVTYVDTDIDDTWNSTTQVGKDGTTVFGISRHF
;
A
#
# COMPACT_ATOMS: atom_id res chain seq x y z
N MET A 1 -19.86 29.83 28.23
CA MET A 1 -19.69 29.75 26.76
C MET A 1 -18.80 28.54 26.49
N ASN A 2 -19.42 27.39 26.28
CA ASN A 2 -18.76 26.07 26.24
C ASN A 2 -18.21 25.80 24.84
N LEU A 3 -16.89 25.76 24.72
CA LEU A 3 -16.20 25.18 23.56
C LEU A 3 -15.73 23.76 23.93
N ASN A 4 -16.60 22.79 23.69
CA ASN A 4 -16.21 21.39 23.59
C ASN A 4 -16.69 20.90 22.20
N LYS A 5 -15.93 21.22 21.16
CA LYS A 5 -16.01 20.48 19.90
C LYS A 5 -14.95 19.39 19.99
N SER A 6 -15.41 18.16 20.23
CA SER A 6 -14.63 16.95 20.11
C SER A 6 -14.07 16.87 18.69
N ILE A 7 -12.75 16.93 18.56
CA ILE A 7 -12.05 16.63 17.32
C ILE A 7 -12.23 15.11 17.11
N LYS A 8 -13.11 14.74 16.20
CA LYS A 8 -13.19 13.36 15.71
C LYS A 8 -12.03 13.17 14.74
N CYS A 9 -10.96 12.52 15.19
CA CYS A 9 -9.99 11.95 14.26
C CYS A 9 -10.71 10.93 13.39
N ILE A 10 -10.94 11.27 12.13
CA ILE A 10 -11.34 10.31 11.11
C ILE A 10 -10.05 9.62 10.71
N LEU A 11 -9.79 8.44 11.29
CA LEU A 11 -8.78 7.54 10.77
C LEU A 11 -9.30 7.06 9.41
N GLY A 12 -8.87 7.70 8.35
CA GLY A 12 -8.98 7.17 7.01
C GLY A 12 -8.01 6.00 6.89
N VAL A 13 -8.49 4.77 7.05
CA VAL A 13 -7.72 3.58 6.73
C VAL A 13 -7.76 3.45 5.20
N ILE A 14 -6.77 4.02 4.52
CA ILE A 14 -6.58 3.79 3.09
C ILE A 14 -6.00 2.39 2.95
N PHE A 15 -6.82 1.46 2.48
CA PHE A 15 -6.43 0.07 2.20
C PHE A 15 -5.62 0.00 0.90
N MET A 16 -4.44 0.56 0.89
CA MET A 16 -3.47 0.25 -0.14
C MET A 16 -2.73 -1.03 0.21
N SER A 17 -2.56 -1.93 -0.75
CA SER A 17 -1.75 -3.17 -0.65
C SER A 17 -0.25 -2.90 -0.54
N ARG A 18 0.11 -1.77 0.07
CA ARG A 18 1.48 -1.30 0.23
C ARG A 18 1.79 -1.15 1.71
N PHE A 19 2.98 -1.50 2.09
CA PHE A 19 3.59 -1.22 3.38
C PHE A 19 3.78 0.30 3.61
N LEU A 20 2.73 1.09 3.43
CA LEU A 20 2.75 2.46 3.92
C LEU A 20 2.21 2.44 5.34
N LEU A 21 3.11 2.64 6.28
CA LEU A 21 2.80 3.06 7.63
C LEU A 21 2.08 4.41 7.51
N ILE A 22 0.76 4.38 7.35
CA ILE A 22 -0.04 5.59 7.41
C ILE A 22 -0.18 5.90 8.89
N GLY A 23 0.74 6.73 9.40
CA GLY A 23 0.55 7.44 10.64
C GLY A 23 -0.69 8.35 10.52
N PRO A 24 -1.22 8.86 11.64
CA PRO A 24 -2.36 9.76 11.58
C PRO A 24 -1.98 10.98 10.74
N ALA A 25 -2.65 11.14 9.59
CA ALA A 25 -2.54 12.36 8.81
C ALA A 25 -2.90 13.53 9.71
N ILE A 26 -2.01 14.49 9.87
CA ILE A 26 -2.30 15.72 10.61
C ILE A 26 -3.19 16.53 9.67
N VAL A 27 -4.50 16.45 9.92
CA VAL A 27 -5.50 17.20 9.16
C VAL A 27 -5.48 18.65 9.63
N TYR A 28 -4.97 19.54 8.81
CA TYR A 28 -5.22 20.97 8.92
C TYR A 28 -6.34 21.32 7.97
N ALA A 29 -7.58 21.42 8.48
CA ALA A 29 -8.57 22.23 7.81
C ALA A 29 -9.81 22.51 8.67
N ASP A 30 -10.15 23.76 8.73
CA ASP A 30 -11.49 24.28 9.03
C ASP A 30 -11.99 24.95 7.74
N ASN A 31 -12.23 24.19 6.68
CA ASN A 31 -12.75 24.68 5.39
C ASN A 31 -13.59 23.57 4.75
N ASP A 32 -14.70 23.98 4.11
CA ASP A 32 -15.57 23.13 3.28
C ASP A 32 -14.87 22.46 2.07
N ILE A 33 -13.55 22.60 1.95
CA ILE A 33 -12.75 22.17 0.79
C ILE A 33 -12.08 20.79 1.03
N GLY A 34 -12.11 20.28 2.26
CA GLY A 34 -11.36 19.06 2.63
C GLY A 34 -9.93 19.33 3.09
N SER A 35 -9.17 18.27 3.34
CA SER A 35 -7.82 18.32 3.88
C SER A 35 -6.80 17.75 2.89
N PHE A 36 -5.59 18.32 2.88
CA PHE A 36 -4.46 17.88 2.09
C PHE A 36 -3.39 17.29 3.02
N SER A 37 -2.74 16.23 2.58
CA SER A 37 -1.56 15.66 3.23
C SER A 37 -0.52 15.25 2.17
N ALA A 38 0.72 15.07 2.63
CA ALA A 38 1.81 14.57 1.82
C ALA A 38 2.66 13.62 2.64
N ASN A 39 3.38 12.75 1.96
CA ASN A 39 4.35 11.88 2.61
C ASN A 39 5.59 11.73 1.73
N VAL A 40 6.71 11.41 2.36
CA VAL A 40 7.95 11.00 1.71
C VAL A 40 8.66 9.98 2.58
N GLY A 41 9.26 8.96 1.95
CA GLY A 41 10.02 7.93 2.65
C GLY A 41 11.22 7.47 1.83
N TYR A 42 12.20 6.92 2.55
CA TYR A 42 13.35 6.22 2.01
C TYR A 42 13.38 4.83 2.61
N PHE A 43 13.46 3.82 1.76
CA PHE A 43 13.42 2.41 2.13
C PHE A 43 14.61 1.68 1.51
N SER A 44 15.13 0.67 2.20
CA SER A 44 16.25 -0.14 1.67
C SER A 44 15.86 -0.93 0.42
N GLU A 45 14.57 -1.20 0.24
CA GLU A 45 13.97 -1.91 -0.89
C GLU A 45 12.50 -1.51 -1.02
N TYR A 46 11.93 -1.67 -2.24
CA TYR A 46 10.49 -1.58 -2.47
C TYR A 46 9.90 -2.96 -2.72
N ARG A 47 9.02 -3.42 -1.85
CA ARG A 47 8.27 -4.68 -1.98
C ARG A 47 6.79 -4.42 -2.21
N PHE A 48 6.24 -5.02 -3.28
CA PHE A 48 4.81 -5.00 -3.60
C PHE A 48 4.26 -6.42 -3.54
N ARG A 49 3.35 -6.71 -2.59
CA ARG A 49 2.82 -8.08 -2.36
C ARG A 49 3.94 -9.12 -2.24
N GLY A 50 4.97 -8.81 -1.46
CA GLY A 50 6.11 -9.68 -1.25
C GLY A 50 7.21 -9.63 -2.31
N LEU A 51 6.90 -9.20 -3.54
CA LEU A 51 7.84 -9.16 -4.66
C LEU A 51 8.61 -7.85 -4.72
N ASP A 52 9.89 -7.94 -5.06
CA ASP A 52 10.76 -6.77 -5.26
C ASP A 52 10.32 -5.95 -6.48
N GLN A 53 10.41 -4.63 -6.33
CA GLN A 53 10.08 -3.66 -7.38
C GLN A 53 11.26 -2.72 -7.69
N SER A 54 12.34 -2.77 -6.92
CA SER A 54 13.44 -1.82 -7.01
C SER A 54 14.79 -2.46 -7.33
N GLY A 55 14.80 -3.73 -7.78
CA GLY A 55 16.01 -4.47 -8.07
C GLY A 55 16.85 -4.77 -6.84
N GLU A 56 16.21 -4.96 -5.67
CA GLU A 56 16.83 -5.11 -4.34
C GLU A 56 17.67 -3.89 -3.93
N GLU A 57 17.38 -2.73 -4.53
CA GLU A 57 18.04 -1.46 -4.26
C GLU A 57 17.09 -0.49 -3.54
N ALA A 58 17.66 0.59 -3.02
CA ALA A 58 16.91 1.57 -2.25
C ALA A 58 15.85 2.29 -3.07
N ALA A 59 14.70 2.55 -2.42
CA ALA A 59 13.59 3.27 -3.01
C ALA A 59 13.28 4.58 -2.27
N VAL A 60 13.03 5.64 -3.04
CA VAL A 60 12.41 6.88 -2.57
C VAL A 60 10.96 6.87 -2.99
N GLN A 61 10.08 7.01 -2.01
CA GLN A 61 8.63 6.91 -2.20
C GLN A 61 7.94 8.13 -1.62
N GLY A 62 6.83 8.53 -2.23
CA GLY A 62 6.06 9.65 -1.69
C GLY A 62 4.76 9.89 -2.43
N GLY A 63 3.88 10.68 -1.80
CA GLY A 63 2.57 10.95 -2.36
C GLY A 63 1.91 12.20 -1.80
N PHE A 64 0.79 12.53 -2.44
CA PHE A 64 -0.11 13.61 -2.04
C PHE A 64 -1.53 13.08 -1.99
N ASP A 65 -2.26 13.47 -0.96
CA ASP A 65 -3.63 13.06 -0.73
C ASP A 65 -4.53 14.28 -0.49
N TRP A 66 -5.77 14.15 -0.92
CA TRP A 66 -6.86 15.02 -0.56
C TRP A 66 -8.03 14.19 -0.06
N ALA A 67 -8.59 14.56 1.08
CA ALA A 67 -9.74 13.91 1.69
C ALA A 67 -10.81 14.92 2.08
N HIS A 68 -12.07 14.55 1.86
CA HIS A 68 -13.24 15.36 2.17
C HIS A 68 -14.07 14.74 3.29
N ASP A 69 -14.70 15.54 4.13
CA ASP A 69 -15.52 15.10 5.26
C ASP A 69 -16.71 14.20 4.86
N SER A 70 -17.12 14.23 3.59
CA SER A 70 -18.13 13.32 3.04
C SER A 70 -17.65 11.86 2.92
N GLY A 71 -16.33 11.63 3.03
CA GLY A 71 -15.67 10.35 2.87
C GLY A 71 -15.00 10.13 1.52
N PHE A 72 -15.17 11.03 0.53
CA PHE A 72 -14.43 10.96 -0.73
C PHE A 72 -12.97 11.36 -0.53
N TYR A 73 -12.08 10.68 -1.24
CA TYR A 73 -10.66 11.00 -1.29
C TYR A 73 -10.08 10.72 -2.68
N ILE A 74 -9.00 11.41 -2.99
CA ILE A 74 -8.13 11.16 -4.15
C ILE A 74 -6.69 11.33 -3.72
N GLY A 75 -5.77 10.67 -4.43
CA GLY A 75 -4.36 10.84 -4.17
C GLY A 75 -3.49 10.36 -5.31
N THR A 76 -2.20 10.61 -5.14
CA THR A 76 -1.14 10.14 -6.02
C THR A 76 0.00 9.58 -5.18
N TRP A 77 0.73 8.65 -5.77
CA TRP A 77 1.93 8.12 -5.16
C TRP A 77 2.95 7.80 -6.25
N ALA A 78 4.24 7.82 -5.90
CA ALA A 78 5.32 7.48 -6.81
C ALA A 78 6.47 6.80 -6.08
N SER A 79 7.22 5.98 -6.83
CA SER A 79 8.47 5.35 -6.41
C SER A 79 9.41 5.21 -7.61
N ASN A 80 10.71 5.16 -7.36
CA ASN A 80 11.59 4.54 -8.33
C ASN A 80 11.37 3.03 -8.32
N VAL A 81 11.48 2.42 -9.50
CA VAL A 81 11.40 0.98 -9.73
C VAL A 81 12.57 0.52 -10.60
N ASP A 82 12.90 -0.76 -10.53
CA ASP A 82 13.84 -1.45 -11.43
C ASP A 82 13.39 -2.91 -11.56
N PHE A 83 12.87 -3.27 -12.72
CA PHE A 83 12.46 -4.63 -13.04
C PHE A 83 13.58 -5.45 -13.69
N ASN A 84 14.81 -4.94 -13.69
CA ASN A 84 15.98 -5.54 -14.36
C ASN A 84 15.79 -5.76 -15.87
N ASP A 85 14.94 -4.97 -16.50
CA ASP A 85 14.60 -5.07 -17.92
C ASP A 85 15.11 -3.87 -18.76
N ASN A 86 15.75 -2.89 -18.11
CA ASN A 86 16.21 -1.62 -18.69
C ASN A 86 15.09 -0.78 -19.33
N ASP A 87 13.84 -0.96 -18.87
CA ASP A 87 12.68 -0.30 -19.43
C ASP A 87 12.13 0.78 -18.46
N SER A 88 11.42 0.39 -17.40
CA SER A 88 10.83 1.35 -16.48
C SER A 88 11.72 1.65 -15.27
N VAL A 89 11.79 2.93 -14.90
CA VAL A 89 12.54 3.42 -13.72
C VAL A 89 11.66 4.14 -12.72
N THR A 90 10.38 4.29 -13.00
CA THR A 90 9.44 5.04 -12.15
C THR A 90 8.06 4.40 -12.21
N GLU A 91 7.44 4.24 -11.05
CA GLU A 91 6.02 3.94 -10.88
C GLU A 91 5.32 5.21 -10.41
N PHE A 92 4.16 5.50 -11.01
CA PHE A 92 3.31 6.61 -10.64
C PHE A 92 1.85 6.18 -10.60
N ASP A 93 1.21 6.34 -9.45
CA ASP A 93 -0.15 5.89 -9.22
C ASP A 93 -1.10 7.04 -9.01
N PHE A 94 -2.33 6.83 -9.48
CA PHE A 94 -3.49 7.66 -9.19
C PHE A 94 -4.57 6.80 -8.54
N TYR A 95 -5.12 7.27 -7.45
CA TYR A 95 -6.19 6.56 -6.77
C TYR A 95 -7.27 7.50 -6.26
N GLY A 96 -8.44 6.93 -6.05
CA GLY A 96 -9.53 7.63 -5.41
C GLY A 96 -10.56 6.66 -4.91
N GLY A 97 -11.35 7.10 -3.94
CA GLY A 97 -12.30 6.23 -3.30
C GLY A 97 -13.28 6.95 -2.39
N TYR A 98 -14.02 6.12 -1.69
CA TYR A 98 -14.99 6.53 -0.69
C TYR A 98 -14.88 5.66 0.55
N THR A 99 -14.63 6.28 1.69
CA THR A 99 -14.57 5.60 2.98
C THR A 99 -15.71 6.05 3.89
N LYS A 100 -16.26 5.13 4.68
CA LYS A 100 -17.33 5.42 5.63
C LYS A 100 -17.36 4.44 6.80
N GLU A 101 -17.54 4.97 7.99
CA GLU A 101 -17.96 4.13 9.12
C GLU A 101 -19.41 3.68 8.93
N ILE A 102 -19.65 2.37 8.88
CA ILE A 102 -20.96 1.79 8.59
C ILE A 102 -21.71 1.40 9.87
N ARG A 103 -21.13 0.59 10.73
CA ARG A 103 -21.78 0.13 11.98
C ARG A 103 -20.72 -0.35 12.97
N ASN A 104 -20.90 -0.03 14.25
CA ASN A 104 -20.07 -0.53 15.37
C ASN A 104 -18.56 -0.27 15.16
N GLY A 105 -18.19 0.87 14.59
CA GLY A 105 -16.80 1.22 14.33
C GLY A 105 -16.17 0.43 13.18
N ILE A 106 -16.95 -0.23 12.31
CA ILE A 106 -16.44 -0.83 11.09
C ILE A 106 -16.39 0.24 10.01
N ASN A 107 -15.21 0.44 9.44
CA ASN A 107 -14.98 1.31 8.30
C ASN A 107 -15.03 0.48 7.01
N LEU A 108 -15.79 0.95 6.05
CA LEU A 108 -15.86 0.47 4.68
C LEU A 108 -14.98 1.38 3.81
N ASP A 109 -14.23 0.80 2.88
CA ASP A 109 -13.53 1.50 1.81
C ASP A 109 -13.89 0.90 0.45
N LEU A 110 -14.16 1.76 -0.52
CA LEU A 110 -14.39 1.42 -1.92
C LEU A 110 -13.48 2.30 -2.75
N SER A 111 -12.54 1.73 -3.49
CA SER A 111 -11.57 2.52 -4.24
C SER A 111 -11.19 1.90 -5.58
N MET A 112 -10.56 2.74 -6.38
CA MET A 112 -9.89 2.37 -7.62
C MET A 112 -8.48 2.97 -7.59
N ILE A 113 -7.50 2.20 -8.07
CA ILE A 113 -6.13 2.65 -8.26
C ILE A 113 -5.68 2.30 -9.68
N GLY A 114 -5.04 3.25 -10.35
CA GLY A 114 -4.31 3.05 -11.60
C GLY A 114 -2.82 3.12 -11.35
N TYR A 115 -2.12 2.09 -11.74
CA TYR A 115 -0.67 1.97 -11.71
C TYR A 115 -0.14 2.34 -13.08
N THR A 116 0.79 3.26 -13.16
CA THR A 116 1.41 3.67 -14.42
C THR A 116 2.93 3.67 -14.30
N TYR A 117 3.59 3.35 -15.40
CA TYR A 117 5.05 3.26 -15.48
C TYR A 117 5.57 4.18 -16.58
N PRO A 118 5.72 5.50 -16.29
CA PRO A 118 6.14 6.48 -17.27
C PRO A 118 7.53 6.18 -17.83
N GLY A 119 7.62 6.14 -19.15
CA GLY A 119 8.85 5.82 -19.86
C GLY A 119 9.01 4.36 -20.25
N ALA A 120 8.19 3.45 -19.73
CA ALA A 120 8.16 2.06 -20.15
C ALA A 120 7.80 1.93 -21.65
N TYR A 121 8.37 0.94 -22.33
CA TYR A 121 7.97 0.65 -23.70
C TYR A 121 6.50 0.21 -23.75
N ALA A 122 5.75 0.69 -24.75
CA ALA A 122 4.35 0.34 -24.90
C ALA A 122 4.11 -1.18 -25.03
N SER A 123 5.11 -1.94 -25.47
CA SER A 123 5.07 -3.40 -25.58
C SER A 123 5.13 -4.11 -24.23
N SER A 124 5.65 -3.49 -23.19
CA SER A 124 5.77 -4.06 -21.85
C SER A 124 4.41 -4.17 -21.15
N ASN A 125 3.44 -3.30 -21.51
CA ASN A 125 2.07 -3.30 -21.01
C ASN A 125 2.01 -3.30 -19.46
N TYR A 126 2.84 -2.50 -18.81
CA TYR A 126 2.94 -2.47 -17.35
C TYR A 126 1.78 -1.75 -16.70
N ASP A 127 1.17 -0.77 -17.40
CA ASP A 127 0.05 0.00 -16.86
C ASP A 127 -1.19 -0.89 -16.67
N TYR A 128 -1.80 -0.79 -15.47
CA TYR A 128 -3.03 -1.51 -15.14
C TYR A 128 -3.81 -0.76 -14.05
N TYR A 129 -4.99 -1.26 -13.69
CA TYR A 129 -5.78 -0.72 -12.61
C TYR A 129 -6.47 -1.80 -11.79
N GLU A 130 -6.81 -1.46 -10.57
CA GLU A 130 -7.52 -2.34 -9.63
C GLU A 130 -8.71 -1.62 -9.00
N TYR A 131 -9.77 -2.37 -8.76
CA TYR A 131 -10.86 -2.02 -7.86
C TYR A 131 -10.63 -2.67 -6.52
N SER A 132 -10.87 -1.93 -5.43
CA SER A 132 -10.70 -2.42 -4.07
C SER A 132 -11.97 -2.33 -3.25
N PHE A 133 -12.23 -3.35 -2.45
CA PHE A 133 -13.22 -3.38 -1.40
C PHE A 133 -12.53 -3.72 -0.09
N GLY A 134 -12.56 -2.80 0.88
CA GLY A 134 -11.88 -2.93 2.16
C GLY A 134 -12.82 -2.80 3.36
N LEU A 135 -12.47 -3.49 4.44
CA LEU A 135 -13.09 -3.35 5.75
C LEU A 135 -12.01 -3.22 6.82
N GLY A 136 -12.25 -2.33 7.79
CA GLY A 136 -11.33 -2.13 8.91
C GLY A 136 -12.08 -1.89 10.21
N LYS A 137 -11.43 -2.24 11.33
CA LYS A 137 -11.95 -1.96 12.67
C LYS A 137 -10.83 -1.83 13.69
N SER A 138 -10.91 -0.80 14.54
CA SER A 138 -10.01 -0.65 15.68
C SER A 138 -10.74 -0.95 16.99
N ILE A 139 -10.06 -1.65 17.89
CA ILE A 139 -10.53 -1.98 19.24
C ILE A 139 -9.39 -1.68 20.22
N GLY A 140 -9.46 -0.53 20.87
CA GLY A 140 -8.35 -0.05 21.70
C GLY A 140 -7.08 0.14 20.85
N PRO A 141 -5.94 -0.43 21.25
CA PRO A 141 -4.67 -0.30 20.53
C PRO A 141 -4.54 -1.26 19.33
N VAL A 142 -5.54 -2.11 19.07
CA VAL A 142 -5.50 -3.13 18.02
C VAL A 142 -6.39 -2.73 16.87
N SER A 143 -5.86 -2.80 15.65
CA SER A 143 -6.58 -2.57 14.40
C SER A 143 -6.54 -3.81 13.52
N PHE A 144 -7.69 -4.18 12.98
CA PHE A 144 -7.88 -5.28 12.03
C PHE A 144 -8.26 -4.70 10.68
N SER A 145 -7.76 -5.32 9.62
CA SER A 145 -8.09 -4.94 8.26
C SER A 145 -8.20 -6.15 7.33
N THR A 146 -9.04 -6.03 6.31
CA THR A 146 -9.07 -6.96 5.18
C THR A 146 -9.52 -6.24 3.93
N ALA A 147 -9.01 -6.66 2.78
CA ALA A 147 -9.44 -6.14 1.49
C ALA A 147 -9.37 -7.20 0.39
N ILE A 148 -10.16 -6.99 -0.65
CA ILE A 148 -10.08 -7.69 -1.93
C ILE A 148 -9.83 -6.65 -3.00
N ASN A 149 -8.79 -6.87 -3.82
CA ASN A 149 -8.43 -6.05 -4.98
C ASN A 149 -8.63 -6.91 -6.24
N TYR A 150 -9.24 -6.35 -7.27
CA TYR A 150 -9.51 -7.02 -8.53
C TYR A 150 -9.05 -6.16 -9.70
N SER A 151 -8.21 -6.72 -10.55
CA SER A 151 -7.83 -6.16 -11.84
C SER A 151 -8.46 -6.98 -12.97
N PRO A 152 -9.17 -6.38 -13.91
CA PRO A 152 -9.69 -7.10 -15.08
C PRO A 152 -8.61 -7.41 -16.13
N GLU A 153 -7.51 -6.66 -16.12
CA GLU A 153 -6.31 -6.88 -16.92
C GLU A 153 -5.11 -6.42 -16.08
N PHE A 154 -4.35 -7.38 -15.56
CA PHE A 154 -3.26 -7.13 -14.63
C PHE A 154 -1.95 -6.82 -15.35
N PHE A 155 -0.91 -6.51 -14.59
CA PHE A 155 0.45 -6.17 -15.05
C PHE A 155 0.91 -7.08 -16.19
N ALA A 156 1.55 -6.51 -17.22
CA ALA A 156 2.04 -7.19 -18.42
C ALA A 156 0.95 -7.93 -19.22
N LYS A 157 -0.33 -7.53 -19.09
CA LYS A 157 -1.49 -8.21 -19.70
C LYS A 157 -1.62 -9.68 -19.31
N SER A 158 -1.42 -9.97 -18.03
CA SER A 158 -1.50 -11.33 -17.49
C SER A 158 -2.93 -11.79 -17.19
N GLY A 159 -3.93 -11.17 -17.83
CA GLY A 159 -5.35 -11.45 -17.63
C GLY A 159 -5.89 -10.88 -16.33
N ASP A 160 -7.03 -11.36 -15.88
CA ASP A 160 -7.59 -10.90 -14.63
C ASP A 160 -6.82 -11.41 -13.41
N ALA A 161 -6.79 -10.61 -12.38
CA ALA A 161 -6.14 -10.97 -11.13
C ALA A 161 -6.98 -10.55 -9.92
N THR A 162 -6.88 -11.33 -8.87
CA THR A 162 -7.50 -11.03 -7.58
C THR A 162 -6.45 -11.13 -6.49
N TYR A 163 -6.47 -10.17 -5.58
CA TYR A 163 -5.63 -10.18 -4.38
C TYR A 163 -6.49 -9.98 -3.14
N TRP A 164 -6.46 -10.95 -2.24
CA TRP A 164 -7.02 -10.82 -0.90
C TRP A 164 -5.92 -10.54 0.09
N GLN A 165 -6.21 -9.69 1.08
CA GLN A 165 -5.26 -9.40 2.16
C GLN A 165 -5.96 -9.28 3.51
N GLY A 166 -5.20 -9.57 4.57
CA GLY A 166 -5.57 -9.35 5.96
C GLY A 166 -4.42 -8.72 6.74
N GLY A 167 -4.73 -7.78 7.61
CA GLY A 167 -3.76 -7.06 8.43
C GLY A 167 -4.17 -7.00 9.89
N LEU A 168 -3.16 -6.97 10.76
CA LEU A 168 -3.28 -6.77 12.20
C LEU A 168 -2.22 -5.77 12.64
N ASP A 169 -2.64 -4.69 13.28
CA ASP A 169 -1.74 -3.71 13.88
C ASP A 169 -1.97 -3.61 15.39
N TYR A 170 -0.90 -3.41 16.13
CA TYR A 170 -0.92 -3.00 17.52
C TYR A 170 -0.10 -1.73 17.69
N GLU A 171 -0.71 -0.68 18.23
CA GLU A 171 -0.04 0.61 18.42
C GLU A 171 -0.13 1.05 19.88
N SER A 172 1.03 1.36 20.48
CA SER A 172 1.13 1.88 21.84
C SER A 172 2.41 2.69 22.02
N GLN A 173 2.29 3.85 22.65
CA GLN A 173 3.41 4.72 23.04
C GLN A 173 4.40 5.05 21.90
N GLY A 174 3.87 5.26 20.67
CA GLY A 174 4.67 5.57 19.49
C GLY A 174 5.35 4.37 18.85
N ILE A 175 5.12 3.15 19.36
CA ILE A 175 5.55 1.89 18.76
C ILE A 175 4.35 1.28 18.06
N LYS A 176 4.51 0.90 16.81
CA LYS A 176 3.53 0.12 16.05
C LYS A 176 4.15 -1.22 15.66
N ILE A 177 3.42 -2.31 15.87
CA ILE A 177 3.76 -3.66 15.40
C ILE A 177 2.69 -4.05 14.40
N SER A 178 3.09 -4.51 13.22
CA SER A 178 2.20 -4.84 12.11
C SER A 178 2.44 -6.27 11.64
N GLY A 179 1.36 -6.99 11.36
CA GLY A 179 1.39 -8.27 10.68
C GLY A 179 0.47 -8.24 9.47
N HIS A 180 0.91 -8.86 8.39
CA HIS A 180 0.17 -8.93 7.14
C HIS A 180 0.24 -10.33 6.54
N VAL A 181 -0.83 -10.72 5.84
CA VAL A 181 -0.89 -11.87 4.95
C VAL A 181 -1.75 -11.55 3.75
N GLY A 182 -1.31 -11.93 2.56
CA GLY A 182 -2.05 -11.78 1.32
C GLY A 182 -2.05 -13.05 0.48
N LYS A 183 -2.99 -13.15 -0.45
CA LYS A 183 -3.04 -14.20 -1.47
C LYS A 183 -3.34 -13.59 -2.81
N GLN A 184 -2.41 -13.79 -3.74
CA GLN A 184 -2.52 -13.37 -5.13
C GLN A 184 -2.97 -14.54 -6.00
N TRP A 185 -3.98 -14.32 -6.82
CA TRP A 185 -4.41 -15.19 -7.91
C TRP A 185 -4.25 -14.43 -9.22
N ILE A 186 -3.68 -15.07 -10.24
CA ILE A 186 -3.38 -14.47 -11.55
C ILE A 186 -3.83 -15.45 -12.63
N HIS A 187 -4.64 -14.97 -13.56
CA HIS A 187 -5.19 -15.86 -14.60
C HIS A 187 -4.10 -16.44 -15.49
N GLU A 188 -3.15 -15.62 -15.97
CA GLU A 188 -2.07 -16.05 -16.84
C GLU A 188 -0.71 -16.01 -16.13
N ASN A 189 -0.51 -16.93 -15.18
CA ASN A 189 0.70 -17.05 -14.39
C ASN A 189 2.00 -17.06 -15.21
N THR A 190 1.98 -17.71 -16.39
CA THR A 190 3.14 -17.76 -17.27
C THR A 190 3.48 -16.39 -17.88
N THR A 191 2.47 -15.59 -18.22
CA THR A 191 2.64 -14.23 -18.74
C THR A 191 3.13 -13.29 -17.65
N TYR A 192 2.58 -13.40 -16.45
CA TYR A 192 3.04 -12.62 -15.29
C TYR A 192 4.45 -13.03 -14.82
N GLY A 193 4.81 -14.30 -14.99
CA GLY A 193 6.09 -14.85 -14.54
C GLY A 193 6.10 -15.35 -13.09
N SER A 194 4.92 -15.54 -12.47
CA SER A 194 4.78 -16.06 -11.11
C SER A 194 3.55 -16.98 -10.99
N PRO A 195 3.60 -18.01 -10.12
CA PRO A 195 2.40 -18.78 -9.75
C PRO A 195 1.44 -17.91 -8.93
N ASP A 196 0.28 -18.43 -8.61
CA ASP A 196 -0.51 -17.92 -7.49
C ASP A 196 0.28 -18.12 -6.20
N TYR A 197 0.36 -17.09 -5.37
CA TYR A 197 1.22 -17.14 -4.18
C TYR A 197 0.60 -16.45 -2.98
N VAL A 198 1.13 -16.77 -1.81
CA VAL A 198 0.88 -16.06 -0.55
C VAL A 198 2.08 -15.19 -0.24
N ASP A 199 1.85 -13.95 0.14
CA ASP A 199 2.83 -13.08 0.77
C ASP A 199 2.50 -12.86 2.24
N TYR A 200 3.52 -12.62 3.03
CA TYR A 200 3.35 -12.29 4.45
C TYR A 200 4.47 -11.40 4.95
N SER A 201 4.16 -10.67 6.01
CA SER A 201 5.16 -9.83 6.63
C SER A 201 4.88 -9.58 8.10
N ILE A 202 5.94 -9.22 8.81
CA ILE A 202 5.90 -8.71 10.17
C ILE A 202 6.84 -7.50 10.28
N GLY A 203 6.34 -6.41 10.86
CA GLY A 203 7.11 -5.19 10.99
C GLY A 203 6.94 -4.51 12.33
N ALA A 204 7.87 -3.61 12.63
CA ALA A 204 7.79 -2.68 13.73
C ALA A 204 8.20 -1.29 13.26
N SER A 205 7.55 -0.26 13.81
CA SER A 205 7.97 1.12 13.61
C SER A 205 7.91 1.92 14.90
N TYR A 206 8.67 3.01 14.91
CA TYR A 206 8.74 3.94 16.03
C TYR A 206 8.70 5.38 15.52
N ALA A 207 7.75 6.16 16.08
CA ALA A 207 7.64 7.59 15.80
C ALA A 207 8.72 8.37 16.59
N TRP A 208 9.67 8.96 15.85
CA TRP A 208 10.79 9.71 16.43
C TRP A 208 10.94 11.07 15.77
N GLN A 209 10.72 12.13 16.55
CA GLN A 209 10.86 13.53 16.12
C GLN A 209 10.14 13.90 14.81
N GLY A 210 8.96 13.31 14.59
CA GLY A 210 8.15 13.55 13.39
C GLY A 210 8.55 12.69 12.19
N PHE A 211 9.45 11.72 12.39
CA PHE A 211 9.75 10.66 11.45
C PHE A 211 9.24 9.33 11.99
N ASP A 212 8.88 8.42 11.09
CA ASP A 212 8.62 7.03 11.39
C ASP A 212 9.81 6.20 10.91
N VAL A 213 10.49 5.53 11.85
CA VAL A 213 11.59 4.60 11.56
C VAL A 213 11.04 3.19 11.63
N SER A 214 11.26 2.37 10.61
CA SER A 214 10.66 1.04 10.49
C SER A 214 11.65 -0.05 10.12
N VAL A 215 11.31 -1.27 10.54
CA VAL A 215 11.93 -2.51 10.11
C VAL A 215 10.83 -3.53 9.84
N THR A 216 10.86 -4.18 8.67
CA THR A 216 9.83 -5.14 8.26
C THR A 216 10.46 -6.33 7.56
N TYR A 217 10.19 -7.53 8.05
CA TYR A 217 10.48 -8.76 7.33
C TYR A 217 9.32 -9.07 6.39
N VAL A 218 9.62 -9.35 5.13
CA VAL A 218 8.66 -9.65 4.05
C VAL A 218 9.10 -10.92 3.36
N ASP A 219 8.15 -11.78 2.99
CA ASP A 219 8.44 -13.04 2.31
C ASP A 219 7.24 -13.54 1.50
N THR A 220 7.46 -14.54 0.65
CA THR A 220 6.43 -15.23 -0.14
C THR A 220 6.55 -16.75 -0.01
N ASP A 221 5.51 -17.48 -0.41
CA ASP A 221 5.53 -18.95 -0.51
C ASP A 221 5.91 -19.46 -1.91
N ILE A 222 6.48 -18.61 -2.76
CA ILE A 222 6.89 -19.00 -4.12
C ILE A 222 8.08 -19.95 -4.05
N ASP A 223 7.87 -21.18 -4.56
CA ASP A 223 8.88 -22.23 -4.56
C ASP A 223 10.05 -21.91 -5.54
N ASP A 224 11.27 -22.27 -5.17
CA ASP A 224 12.49 -22.16 -6.01
C ASP A 224 12.43 -22.99 -7.29
N THR A 225 11.52 -23.96 -7.37
CA THR A 225 11.28 -24.75 -8.57
C THR A 225 10.53 -23.98 -9.68
N TRP A 226 9.90 -22.85 -9.34
CA TRP A 226 9.33 -21.95 -10.33
C TRP A 226 10.47 -21.29 -11.12
N ASN A 227 10.74 -21.84 -12.30
CA ASN A 227 11.85 -21.43 -13.15
C ASN A 227 11.46 -20.21 -14.01
N SER A 228 11.28 -19.04 -13.39
CA SER A 228 11.17 -17.77 -14.10
C SER A 228 12.53 -17.06 -14.07
N THR A 229 13.04 -16.72 -15.23
CA THR A 229 14.24 -15.89 -15.39
C THR A 229 13.99 -14.41 -15.04
N THR A 230 12.75 -14.06 -14.69
CA THR A 230 12.30 -12.67 -14.44
C THR A 230 11.97 -12.38 -12.98
N GLN A 231 11.98 -13.36 -12.08
CA GLN A 231 11.68 -13.13 -10.67
C GLN A 231 12.94 -12.88 -9.83
N VAL A 232 13.39 -11.65 -9.86
CA VAL A 232 14.32 -11.13 -8.86
C VAL A 232 13.49 -10.78 -7.61
N GLY A 233 14.00 -11.12 -6.42
CA GLY A 233 13.43 -10.65 -5.17
C GLY A 233 12.10 -11.27 -4.73
N LYS A 234 11.87 -12.56 -4.97
CA LYS A 234 10.78 -13.33 -4.36
C LYS A 234 11.10 -13.82 -2.95
N ASP A 235 12.39 -13.89 -2.63
CA ASP A 235 12.89 -14.43 -1.37
C ASP A 235 12.69 -13.45 -0.21
N GLY A 236 12.62 -14.00 0.99
CA GLY A 236 12.41 -13.22 2.20
C GLY A 236 13.54 -12.23 2.47
N THR A 237 13.16 -10.99 2.77
CA THR A 237 14.10 -9.90 3.06
C THR A 237 13.68 -9.06 4.25
N THR A 238 14.59 -8.23 4.76
CA THR A 238 14.30 -7.24 5.80
C THR A 238 14.46 -5.84 5.24
N VAL A 239 13.34 -5.14 5.14
CA VAL A 239 13.27 -3.77 4.67
C VAL A 239 13.40 -2.79 5.83
N PHE A 240 14.32 -1.85 5.74
CA PHE A 240 14.47 -0.72 6.66
C PHE A 240 13.89 0.54 6.01
N GLY A 241 13.18 1.34 6.79
CA GLY A 241 12.55 2.55 6.29
C GLY A 241 12.66 3.72 7.25
N ILE A 242 12.67 4.92 6.67
CA ILE A 242 12.44 6.18 7.36
C ILE A 242 11.48 7.01 6.51
N SER A 243 10.39 7.48 7.12
CA SER A 243 9.39 8.28 6.42
C SER A 243 8.94 9.47 7.24
N ARG A 244 8.29 10.43 6.57
CA ARG A 244 7.67 11.58 7.20
C ARG A 244 6.36 11.92 6.52
N HIS A 245 5.37 12.30 7.34
CA HIS A 245 4.06 12.79 6.92
C HIS A 245 3.93 14.30 7.23
N PHE A 246 3.20 15.03 6.35
CA PHE A 246 2.99 16.47 6.43
C PHE A 246 1.51 16.82 6.33
#